data_a84efa882798f76e7fd8c1fd569088a0
#
_entry.id   a84efa882798f76e7fd8c1fd569088a0
#
_cell.length_a   1.000
_cell.length_b   1.000
_cell.length_c   1.000
_cell.angle_alpha   90.00
_cell.angle_beta   90.00
_cell.angle_gamma   90.00
#
_symmetry.space_group_name_H-M   'P 1'
#
loop_
_entity.id
_entity.type
_entity.pdbx_description
1 polymer ?
#
loop_
_entity_poly.entity_id
_entity_poly.type
_entity_poly.pdbx_seq_one_letter_code
_entity_poly.pdbx_strand_id
1 'polypeptide(L)'
;MVAAVGCVMEGSAAGWPGLLRRARAARSRSLVTDARIRKLNPRYRGKDAPTDVLSFEAGPDAGVAAPALGDIVIATGVAKRQAREAGHSYQAELRVLALHGLLHLLGYDHHDQAGGDRMARVEARLRRRGALAAGLIERARA
;
A
#
# COMPACT_ATOMS: atom_id res chain seq x y z
N MET A 1 10.39 -14.17 2.69
CA MET A 1 9.37 -13.54 1.81
C MET A 1 9.15 -12.03 2.08
N VAL A 2 9.78 -11.48 3.09
CA VAL A 2 9.69 -10.04 3.46
C VAL A 2 10.47 -9.12 2.51
N ALA A 3 11.45 -9.65 1.77
CA ALA A 3 12.31 -8.86 0.87
C ALA A 3 11.65 -8.40 -0.44
N ALA A 4 10.56 -9.04 -0.89
CA ALA A 4 10.02 -8.83 -2.23
C ALA A 4 9.38 -7.44 -2.43
N VAL A 5 8.68 -6.90 -1.42
CA VAL A 5 8.03 -5.58 -1.53
C VAL A 5 9.04 -4.44 -1.42
N GLY A 6 10.12 -4.64 -0.65
CA GLY A 6 11.24 -3.69 -0.60
C GLY A 6 11.89 -3.52 -1.98
N CYS A 7 12.20 -4.62 -2.63
CA CYS A 7 12.79 -4.65 -3.97
C CYS A 7 11.84 -4.04 -5.05
N VAL A 8 10.54 -4.23 -4.90
CA VAL A 8 9.51 -3.66 -5.80
C VAL A 8 9.51 -2.13 -5.75
N MET A 9 9.75 -1.54 -4.58
CA MET A 9 9.80 -0.07 -4.43
C MET A 9 11.14 0.51 -4.88
N GLU A 10 12.23 -0.24 -4.71
CA GLU A 10 13.59 0.23 -5.06
C GLU A 10 13.82 0.37 -6.57
N GLY A 11 13.22 -0.48 -7.38
CA GLY A 11 13.37 -0.44 -8.84
C GLY A 11 12.80 0.81 -9.56
N SER A 12 12.00 1.62 -8.89
CA SER A 12 11.39 2.86 -9.43
C SER A 12 11.87 4.13 -8.72
N ALA A 13 12.90 4.04 -7.92
CA ALA A 13 13.15 4.99 -6.83
C ALA A 13 14.02 6.20 -7.17
N ALA A 14 14.47 6.36 -8.40
CA ALA A 14 15.34 7.46 -8.80
C ALA A 14 14.76 8.88 -8.56
N GLY A 15 13.47 9.00 -8.25
CA GLY A 15 12.78 10.26 -7.98
C GLY A 15 12.20 10.45 -6.57
N TRP A 16 12.45 9.52 -5.61
CA TRP A 16 11.70 9.49 -4.36
C TRP A 16 12.53 9.37 -3.06
N PRO A 17 13.61 10.14 -2.86
CA PRO A 17 14.43 9.95 -1.66
C PRO A 17 13.65 10.12 -0.34
N GLY A 18 12.68 11.03 -0.28
CA GLY A 18 11.85 11.25 0.90
C GLY A 18 10.82 10.15 1.15
N LEU A 19 10.20 9.64 0.09
CA LEU A 19 9.21 8.56 0.19
C LEU A 19 9.88 7.22 0.49
N LEU A 20 11.06 6.95 -0.09
CA LEU A 20 11.85 5.77 0.23
C LEU A 20 12.27 5.72 1.69
N ARG A 21 12.70 6.86 2.24
CA ARG A 21 13.02 6.95 3.66
C ARG A 21 11.81 6.62 4.52
N ARG A 22 10.62 7.12 4.16
CA ARG A 22 9.36 6.81 4.84
C ARG A 22 8.89 5.38 4.60
N ALA A 23 9.05 4.86 3.38
CA ALA A 23 8.75 3.47 3.07
C ALA A 23 9.66 2.48 3.82
N ARG A 24 10.92 2.87 4.10
CA ARG A 24 11.83 2.10 4.96
C ARG A 24 11.42 2.14 6.43
N ALA A 25 10.67 3.15 6.87
CA ALA A 25 10.09 3.22 8.19
C ALA A 25 8.85 2.33 8.35
N ALA A 26 8.28 1.78 7.29
CA ALA A 26 7.33 0.69 7.39
C ALA A 26 8.06 -0.53 7.98
N ARG A 27 7.55 -1.01 9.12
CA ARG A 27 8.18 -2.07 9.92
C ARG A 27 8.28 -3.38 9.15
N SER A 28 7.22 -3.76 8.44
CA SER A 28 7.23 -4.87 7.51
C SER A 28 6.31 -4.63 6.30
N ARG A 29 6.62 -5.33 5.22
CA ARG A 29 5.82 -5.38 4.01
C ARG A 29 5.74 -6.84 3.60
N SER A 30 4.55 -7.40 3.73
CA SER A 30 4.34 -8.83 3.57
C SER A 30 3.41 -9.14 2.41
N LEU A 31 3.79 -10.11 1.59
CA LEU A 31 2.91 -10.71 0.60
C LEU A 31 2.26 -11.94 1.21
N VAL A 32 0.94 -12.02 1.17
CA VAL A 32 0.17 -13.12 1.75
C VAL A 32 -0.86 -13.65 0.76
N THR A 33 -1.39 -14.84 1.03
CA THR A 33 -2.49 -15.38 0.26
C THR A 33 -3.80 -14.65 0.54
N ASP A 34 -4.74 -14.71 -0.40
CA ASP A 34 -6.08 -14.12 -0.23
C ASP A 34 -6.79 -14.71 0.99
N ALA A 35 -6.62 -16.02 1.25
CA ALA A 35 -7.16 -16.67 2.43
C ALA A 35 -6.57 -16.11 3.74
N ARG A 36 -5.28 -15.77 3.74
CA ARG A 36 -4.62 -15.19 4.92
C ARG A 36 -5.09 -13.77 5.20
N ILE A 37 -5.18 -12.93 4.15
CA ILE A 37 -5.63 -11.55 4.32
C ILE A 37 -7.12 -11.50 4.71
N ARG A 38 -7.93 -12.43 4.19
CA ARG A 38 -9.33 -12.59 4.60
C ARG A 38 -9.47 -12.87 6.10
N LYS A 39 -8.61 -13.71 6.67
CA LYS A 39 -8.57 -13.98 8.12
C LYS A 39 -8.13 -12.76 8.94
N LEU A 40 -7.30 -11.88 8.38
CA LEU A 40 -6.86 -10.66 9.04
C LEU A 40 -7.92 -9.55 8.98
N ASN A 41 -8.72 -9.51 7.91
CA ASN A 41 -9.66 -8.45 7.62
C ASN A 41 -10.79 -8.29 8.66
N PRO A 42 -11.48 -9.36 9.16
CA PRO A 42 -12.51 -9.25 10.21
C PRO A 42 -11.94 -8.67 11.50
N ARG A 43 -10.71 -9.05 11.82
CA ARG A 43 -10.02 -8.65 13.05
C ARG A 43 -9.71 -7.14 13.08
N TYR A 44 -9.48 -6.53 11.92
CA TYR A 44 -9.01 -5.16 11.80
C TYR A 44 -9.98 -4.22 11.10
N ARG A 45 -10.90 -4.74 10.28
CA ARG A 45 -11.90 -3.97 9.54
C ARG A 45 -13.33 -4.47 9.69
N GLY A 46 -13.57 -5.55 10.46
CA GLY A 46 -14.90 -6.13 10.68
C GLY A 46 -15.55 -6.73 9.43
N LYS A 47 -14.79 -6.98 8.35
CA LYS A 47 -15.29 -7.53 7.08
C LYS A 47 -14.72 -8.91 6.82
N ASP A 48 -15.56 -9.90 6.63
CA ASP A 48 -15.17 -11.24 6.20
C ASP A 48 -15.09 -11.33 4.67
N ALA A 49 -14.16 -10.59 4.10
CA ALA A 49 -13.89 -10.57 2.66
C ALA A 49 -12.40 -10.39 2.39
N PRO A 50 -11.86 -10.97 1.31
CA PRO A 50 -10.51 -10.65 0.89
C PRO A 50 -10.44 -9.17 0.47
N THR A 51 -9.42 -8.48 0.92
CA THR A 51 -9.06 -7.15 0.46
C THR A 51 -7.73 -7.21 -0.29
N ASP A 52 -7.35 -6.16 -0.98
CA ASP A 52 -6.10 -6.07 -1.71
C ASP A 52 -4.91 -5.77 -0.80
N VAL A 53 -5.06 -4.80 0.10
CA VAL A 53 -4.02 -4.33 1.01
C VAL A 53 -4.59 -3.97 2.37
N LEU A 54 -3.86 -4.29 3.43
CA LEU A 54 -4.11 -3.85 4.79
C LEU A 54 -2.90 -3.11 5.33
N SER A 55 -3.15 -2.00 6.03
CA SER A 55 -2.14 -1.22 6.73
C SER A 55 -2.42 -1.25 8.22
N PHE A 56 -1.41 -1.58 9.01
CA PHE A 56 -1.47 -1.65 10.47
C PHE A 56 -0.53 -0.63 11.05
N GLU A 57 -1.05 0.40 11.71
CA GLU A 57 -0.23 1.39 12.39
C GLU A 57 0.57 0.75 13.53
N ALA A 58 1.82 1.18 13.68
CA ALA A 58 2.62 0.78 14.82
C ALA A 58 2.06 1.42 16.10
N GLY A 59 1.81 0.59 17.11
CA GLY A 59 1.39 1.10 18.42
C GLY A 59 2.47 1.98 19.10
N PRO A 60 2.09 2.78 20.11
CA PRO A 60 3.01 3.66 20.83
C PRO A 60 4.16 2.93 21.54
N ASP A 61 3.99 1.63 21.81
CA ASP A 61 4.95 0.77 22.50
C ASP A 61 5.93 0.03 21.58
N ALA A 62 6.01 0.42 20.31
CA ALA A 62 6.94 -0.21 19.38
C ALA A 62 8.43 -0.04 19.70
N GLY A 63 8.74 0.42 20.91
CA GLY A 63 9.95 0.30 21.72
C GLY A 63 11.30 0.38 21.00
N VAL A 64 11.46 1.23 19.98
CA VAL A 64 12.67 1.22 19.14
C VAL A 64 13.11 2.66 18.84
N ALA A 65 14.39 2.83 18.71
CA ALA A 65 15.10 4.09 18.46
C ALA A 65 14.72 4.82 17.13
N ALA A 66 13.81 4.29 16.34
CA ALA A 66 13.22 4.96 15.17
C ALA A 66 11.70 4.70 15.12
N PRO A 67 10.86 5.73 14.90
CA PRO A 67 9.43 5.55 14.83
C PRO A 67 9.08 4.70 13.60
N ALA A 68 8.63 3.46 13.84
CA ALA A 68 8.07 2.61 12.80
C ALA A 68 6.67 3.11 12.44
N LEU A 69 6.39 3.30 11.15
CA LEU A 69 5.05 3.70 10.68
C LEU A 69 4.03 2.58 10.85
N GLY A 70 4.43 1.33 10.66
CA GLY A 70 3.54 0.18 10.74
C GLY A 70 3.83 -0.89 9.68
N ASP A 71 2.88 -1.78 9.48
CA ASP A 71 2.99 -2.91 8.58
C ASP A 71 2.04 -2.79 7.38
N ILE A 72 2.48 -3.22 6.21
CA ILE A 72 1.68 -3.30 4.98
C ILE A 72 1.59 -4.76 4.56
N VAL A 73 0.37 -5.25 4.37
CA VAL A 73 0.08 -6.62 3.95
C VAL A 73 -0.69 -6.60 2.64
N ILE A 74 -0.20 -7.28 1.62
CA ILE A 74 -0.78 -7.30 0.26
C ILE A 74 -1.20 -8.74 -0.08
N ALA A 75 -2.44 -8.89 -0.56
CA ALA A 75 -2.97 -10.16 -1.05
C ALA A 75 -2.49 -10.45 -2.48
N THR A 76 -1.74 -11.51 -2.64
CA THR A 76 -1.11 -11.85 -3.94
C THR A 76 -2.12 -12.21 -5.02
N GLY A 77 -3.16 -12.97 -4.69
CA GLY A 77 -4.20 -13.37 -5.65
C GLY A 77 -5.04 -12.19 -6.11
N VAL A 78 -5.48 -11.34 -5.16
CA VAL A 78 -6.21 -10.10 -5.48
C VAL A 78 -5.36 -9.19 -6.36
N ALA A 79 -4.09 -8.98 -6.00
CA ALA A 79 -3.17 -8.16 -6.79
C ALA A 79 -2.97 -8.67 -8.22
N LYS A 80 -2.88 -9.98 -8.43
CA LYS A 80 -2.79 -10.58 -9.77
C LYS A 80 -4.04 -10.34 -10.61
N ARG A 81 -5.23 -10.45 -10.02
CA ARG A 81 -6.49 -10.17 -10.71
C ARG A 81 -6.60 -8.70 -11.10
N GLN A 82 -6.35 -7.81 -10.15
CA GLN A 82 -6.37 -6.35 -10.39
C GLN A 82 -5.35 -5.93 -11.46
N ALA A 83 -4.16 -6.51 -11.48
CA ALA A 83 -3.17 -6.26 -12.52
C ALA A 83 -3.69 -6.60 -13.92
N ARG A 84 -4.35 -7.75 -14.08
CA ARG A 84 -4.96 -8.16 -15.36
C ARG A 84 -6.08 -7.22 -15.76
N GLU A 85 -6.97 -6.88 -14.84
CA GLU A 85 -8.09 -5.96 -15.09
C GLU A 85 -7.61 -4.55 -15.47
N ALA A 86 -6.54 -4.08 -14.84
CA ALA A 86 -5.94 -2.78 -15.13
C ALA A 86 -5.00 -2.79 -16.35
N GLY A 87 -4.71 -3.96 -16.93
CA GLY A 87 -3.86 -4.06 -18.11
C GLY A 87 -2.37 -3.78 -17.88
N HIS A 88 -1.87 -4.01 -16.67
CA HIS A 88 -0.47 -3.82 -16.34
C HIS A 88 0.15 -5.04 -15.62
N SER A 89 1.47 -5.02 -15.40
CA SER A 89 2.16 -6.14 -14.78
C SER A 89 1.79 -6.30 -13.30
N TYR A 90 1.92 -7.53 -12.79
CA TYR A 90 1.78 -7.82 -11.37
C TYR A 90 2.73 -6.98 -10.51
N GLN A 91 3.97 -6.76 -10.98
CA GLN A 91 4.93 -5.90 -10.29
C GLN A 91 4.46 -4.44 -10.21
N ALA A 92 3.86 -3.93 -11.27
CA ALA A 92 3.27 -2.59 -11.28
C ALA A 92 2.13 -2.49 -10.26
N GLU A 93 1.26 -3.50 -10.18
CA GLU A 93 0.18 -3.55 -9.18
C GLU A 93 0.71 -3.57 -7.75
N LEU A 94 1.71 -4.38 -7.46
CA LEU A 94 2.33 -4.40 -6.13
C LEU A 94 2.86 -3.03 -5.69
N ARG A 95 3.41 -2.25 -6.62
CA ARG A 95 3.88 -0.88 -6.35
C ARG A 95 2.73 0.06 -6.04
N VAL A 96 1.65 -0.03 -6.80
CA VAL A 96 0.43 0.76 -6.59
C VAL A 96 -0.17 0.47 -5.23
N LEU A 97 -0.33 -0.82 -4.88
CA LEU A 97 -0.88 -1.25 -3.59
C LEU A 97 0.02 -0.85 -2.42
N ALA A 98 1.34 -0.98 -2.58
CA ALA A 98 2.30 -0.56 -1.56
C ALA A 98 2.26 0.95 -1.31
N LEU A 99 2.15 1.77 -2.36
CA LEU A 99 1.99 3.21 -2.25
C LEU A 99 0.69 3.57 -1.51
N HIS A 100 -0.41 2.96 -1.89
CA HIS A 100 -1.71 3.17 -1.27
C HIS A 100 -1.69 2.83 0.24
N GLY A 101 -1.14 1.66 0.59
CA GLY A 101 -0.97 1.25 1.99
C GLY A 101 -0.05 2.17 2.78
N LEU A 102 1.01 2.67 2.16
CA LEU A 102 1.92 3.65 2.80
C LEU A 102 1.21 4.97 3.09
N LEU A 103 0.36 5.45 2.19
CA LEU A 103 -0.41 6.68 2.41
C LEU A 103 -1.36 6.53 3.61
N HIS A 104 -1.99 5.37 3.79
CA HIS A 104 -2.77 5.09 4.99
C HIS A 104 -1.92 5.15 6.26
N LEU A 105 -0.73 4.57 6.27
CA LEU A 105 0.20 4.66 7.40
C LEU A 105 0.67 6.09 7.70
N LEU A 106 0.64 6.97 6.71
CA LEU A 106 0.96 8.39 6.86
C LEU A 106 -0.25 9.24 7.30
N GLY A 107 -1.38 8.60 7.58
CA GLY A 107 -2.59 9.26 8.07
C GLY A 107 -3.55 9.75 6.99
N TYR A 108 -3.32 9.45 5.72
CA TYR A 108 -4.29 9.72 4.68
C TYR A 108 -5.42 8.70 4.71
N ASP A 109 -6.63 9.17 4.51
CA ASP A 109 -7.83 8.34 4.52
C ASP A 109 -8.79 8.78 3.40
N HIS A 110 -9.66 7.87 2.98
CA HIS A 110 -10.66 8.11 1.94
C HIS A 110 -12.09 7.75 2.39
N HIS A 111 -12.36 7.72 3.70
CA HIS A 111 -13.69 7.41 4.23
C HIS A 111 -14.69 8.54 4.02
N ASP A 112 -14.25 9.79 3.96
CA ASP A 112 -15.07 10.92 3.57
C ASP A 112 -14.58 11.56 2.25
N GLN A 113 -15.39 12.44 1.67
CA GLN A 113 -15.07 13.08 0.39
C GLN A 113 -13.81 13.94 0.46
N ALA A 114 -13.65 14.75 1.50
CA ALA A 114 -12.53 15.67 1.63
C ALA A 114 -11.19 14.92 1.84
N GLY A 115 -11.19 13.89 2.68
CA GLY A 115 -10.05 13.01 2.89
C GLY A 115 -9.69 12.24 1.62
N GLY A 116 -10.69 11.68 0.93
CA GLY A 116 -10.52 10.98 -0.32
C GLY A 116 -9.93 11.85 -1.43
N ASP A 117 -10.35 13.11 -1.54
CA ASP A 117 -9.79 14.06 -2.51
C ASP A 117 -8.35 14.44 -2.20
N ARG A 118 -8.02 14.60 -0.92
CA ARG A 118 -6.65 14.86 -0.50
C ARG A 118 -5.75 13.67 -0.79
N MET A 119 -6.16 12.48 -0.40
CA MET A 119 -5.41 11.25 -0.65
C MET A 119 -5.21 11.00 -2.15
N ALA A 120 -6.26 11.19 -2.97
CA ALA A 120 -6.19 11.04 -4.42
C ALA A 120 -5.18 11.99 -5.06
N ARG A 121 -5.13 13.26 -4.65
CA ARG A 121 -4.15 14.23 -5.15
C ARG A 121 -2.72 13.83 -4.81
N VAL A 122 -2.48 13.37 -3.59
CA VAL A 122 -1.15 12.94 -3.14
C VAL A 122 -0.73 11.66 -3.85
N GLU A 123 -1.62 10.68 -3.95
CA GLU A 123 -1.38 9.42 -4.66
C GLU A 123 -1.04 9.68 -6.13
N ALA A 124 -1.84 10.47 -6.84
CA ALA A 124 -1.61 10.81 -8.24
C ALA A 124 -0.29 11.56 -8.47
N ARG A 125 0.06 12.47 -7.58
CA ARG A 125 1.33 13.20 -7.65
C ARG A 125 2.53 12.26 -7.46
N LEU A 126 2.47 11.38 -6.47
CA LEU A 126 3.56 10.46 -6.15
C LEU A 126 3.71 9.38 -7.23
N ARG A 127 2.60 8.82 -7.73
CA ARG A 127 2.67 7.83 -8.80
C ARG A 127 3.30 8.40 -10.08
N ARG A 128 2.95 9.64 -10.44
CA ARG A 128 3.56 10.32 -11.62
C ARG A 128 5.06 10.49 -11.46
N ARG A 129 5.52 10.91 -10.28
CA ARG A 129 6.95 11.03 -9.98
C ARG A 129 7.69 9.70 -10.05
N GLY A 130 7.03 8.61 -9.66
CA GLY A 130 7.60 7.26 -9.67
C GLY A 130 7.36 6.49 -10.96
N ALA A 131 6.75 7.09 -11.97
CA ALA A 131 6.32 6.41 -13.20
C ALA A 131 5.47 5.14 -12.91
N LEU A 132 4.60 5.21 -11.89
CA LEU A 132 3.70 4.13 -11.54
C LEU A 132 2.40 4.19 -12.36
N ALA A 133 1.74 3.04 -12.51
CA ALA A 133 0.41 2.94 -13.07
C ALA A 133 -0.63 3.71 -12.25
N ALA A 134 -1.84 3.90 -12.78
CA ALA A 134 -2.93 4.58 -12.10
C ALA A 134 -3.23 3.96 -10.73
N GLY A 135 -3.37 4.81 -9.72
CA GLY A 135 -3.61 4.41 -8.34
C GLY A 135 -5.02 3.86 -8.11
N LEU A 136 -5.25 3.26 -6.95
CA LEU A 136 -6.55 2.66 -6.62
C LEU A 136 -7.69 3.67 -6.64
N ILE A 137 -7.46 4.85 -6.08
CA ILE A 137 -8.50 5.91 -6.05
C ILE A 137 -8.78 6.44 -7.44
N GLU A 138 -7.77 6.65 -8.26
CA GLU A 138 -7.95 7.07 -9.67
C GLU A 138 -8.80 6.06 -10.45
N ARG A 139 -8.48 4.77 -10.32
CA ARG A 139 -9.22 3.71 -11.01
C ARG A 139 -10.66 3.57 -10.54
N ALA A 140 -10.90 3.75 -9.24
CA ALA A 140 -12.25 3.70 -8.67
C ALA A 140 -13.13 4.89 -9.09
N ARG A 141 -12.54 6.00 -9.52
CA ARG A 141 -13.24 7.21 -9.97
C ARG A 141 -13.35 7.34 -11.50
N ALA A 142 -12.60 6.50 -12.19
CA ALA A 142 -12.67 6.42 -13.64
C ALA A 142 -13.90 5.62 -14.07
#